data_887693ed703e4be33658072c82ea7b07
#
_entry.id   887693ed703e4be33658072c82ea7b07
#
_cell.length_a   1.000
_cell.length_b   1.000
_cell.length_c   1.000
_cell.angle_alpha   90.00
_cell.angle_beta   90.00
_cell.angle_gamma   90.00
#
_symmetry.space_group_name_H-M   'P 1'
#
loop_
_entity.id
_entity.type
_entity.pdbx_description
1 polymer ?
#
loop_
_entity_poly.entity_id
_entity_poly.type
_entity_poly.pdbx_seq_one_letter_code
_entity_poly.pdbx_strand_id
1 'polypeptide(L)'
;MCGPRSPNLTRLPPHALVRDLPLGKSTSEPSAPQGCPSPYYLCVLRAVFFDFGGVILSSPFDAFNHYEREHGLPLNFIRSVNSVNHQENAWARLERSDISPAQFDDIFALESEALGHRIPGAEILALLHGELRPVMVHALDVIKASGLILACLTNNVLTQQVVATDPIERARQQELQAVLARFDAVIESSKVGVRKPEPRFYEIACETVGVQPDECVFLDDLGINLKPAAQMGMITIKVATSEQALSELAQIINLDLTTQNN
;
A
#
# COMPACT_ATOMS: atom_id res chain seq x y z
N MET A 1 -17.91 52.58 35.80
CA MET A 1 -18.17 51.30 36.46
C MET A 1 -17.06 50.31 36.06
N CYS A 2 -16.49 49.69 37.04
CA CYS A 2 -15.23 48.96 37.08
C CYS A 2 -14.92 47.97 35.94
N GLY A 3 -13.72 48.09 35.38
CA GLY A 3 -13.07 47.00 34.64
C GLY A 3 -12.08 46.26 35.55
N PRO A 4 -11.82 44.94 35.33
CA PRO A 4 -10.87 44.20 36.15
C PRO A 4 -9.44 44.21 35.58
N ARG A 5 -8.52 44.21 36.52
CA ARG A 5 -7.06 44.36 36.42
C ARG A 5 -6.39 43.06 36.03
N SER A 6 -5.29 43.16 35.25
CA SER A 6 -4.28 42.11 35.02
C SER A 6 -3.39 41.90 36.25
N PRO A 7 -2.90 40.68 36.54
CA PRO A 7 -1.85 40.48 37.55
C PRO A 7 -0.44 40.39 36.93
N ASN A 8 0.49 40.94 37.71
CA ASN A 8 1.91 41.16 37.52
C ASN A 8 2.77 39.92 37.30
N LEU A 9 3.77 40.11 36.45
CA LEU A 9 5.00 39.33 36.36
C LEU A 9 5.94 39.65 37.55
N THR A 10 6.29 38.68 38.37
CA THR A 10 7.39 38.74 39.32
C THR A 10 8.61 38.03 38.80
N ARG A 11 9.71 38.76 38.69
CA ARG A 11 11.08 38.28 38.37
C ARG A 11 11.68 37.58 39.56
N LEU A 12 12.42 36.51 39.32
CA LEU A 12 13.34 35.86 40.28
C LEU A 12 14.79 36.37 40.05
N PRO A 13 15.61 36.54 41.12
CA PRO A 13 16.97 37.05 41.04
C PRO A 13 18.03 35.95 40.82
N PRO A 14 19.27 36.35 40.44
CA PRO A 14 20.36 35.43 40.18
C PRO A 14 21.27 35.24 41.41
N HIS A 15 22.07 34.14 41.38
CA HIS A 15 23.26 33.81 42.19
C HIS A 15 23.09 33.31 43.63
N ALA A 16 23.53 32.05 43.82
CA ALA A 16 24.25 31.59 45.03
C ALA A 16 25.12 30.37 44.69
N LEU A 17 26.39 30.61 44.51
CA LEU A 17 27.55 30.11 45.27
C LEU A 17 27.73 28.58 45.46
N VAL A 18 28.78 28.12 44.78
CA VAL A 18 29.52 26.87 44.96
C VAL A 18 29.96 26.74 46.42
N ARG A 19 29.79 25.58 47.05
CA ARG A 19 30.53 25.10 48.20
C ARG A 19 31.09 23.72 47.94
N ASP A 20 32.40 23.63 47.96
CA ASP A 20 33.21 22.43 48.03
C ASP A 20 32.89 21.61 49.26
N LEU A 21 32.78 20.28 49.12
CA LEU A 21 32.91 19.30 50.19
C LEU A 21 33.65 18.04 49.69
N PRO A 22 34.35 17.31 50.56
CA PRO A 22 35.60 16.62 50.24
C PRO A 22 35.43 15.19 49.73
N LEU A 23 36.48 14.73 49.06
CA LEU A 23 36.76 13.36 48.61
C LEU A 23 36.69 12.34 49.76
N GLY A 24 35.73 11.42 49.69
CA GLY A 24 35.56 10.26 50.54
C GLY A 24 35.56 8.96 49.71
N LYS A 25 36.50 8.11 50.06
CA LYS A 25 36.94 6.81 49.58
C LYS A 25 35.88 5.85 49.03
N SER A 26 36.24 5.27 47.89
CA SER A 26 36.08 3.89 47.42
C SER A 26 35.07 2.98 48.14
N THR A 27 33.98 2.67 47.49
CA THR A 27 33.29 1.38 47.62
C THR A 27 32.90 0.92 46.20
N SER A 28 33.20 -0.36 45.96
CA SER A 28 33.03 -1.12 44.74
C SER A 28 31.69 -0.86 44.02
N GLU A 29 31.77 -0.39 42.77
CA GLU A 29 30.66 -0.39 41.84
C GLU A 29 30.25 -1.83 41.51
N PRO A 30 28.93 -2.15 41.53
CA PRO A 30 28.45 -3.39 40.92
C PRO A 30 28.62 -3.27 39.41
N SER A 31 29.32 -4.24 38.82
CA SER A 31 29.48 -4.38 37.36
C SER A 31 28.13 -4.30 36.65
N ALA A 32 27.97 -3.27 35.82
CA ALA A 32 26.85 -3.19 34.88
C ALA A 32 26.85 -4.42 33.95
N PRO A 33 25.69 -5.01 33.66
CA PRO A 33 25.63 -6.09 32.68
C PRO A 33 26.10 -5.56 31.32
N GLN A 34 27.16 -6.16 30.81
CA GLN A 34 27.64 -5.94 29.44
C GLN A 34 26.55 -6.44 28.48
N GLY A 35 25.93 -5.52 27.74
CA GLY A 35 24.94 -5.86 26.73
C GLY A 35 23.92 -4.75 26.52
N CYS A 36 24.35 -3.47 26.39
CA CYS A 36 23.54 -2.50 25.70
C CYS A 36 23.68 -2.78 24.18
N PRO A 37 22.62 -3.21 23.46
CA PRO A 37 22.67 -3.24 22.02
C PRO A 37 22.84 -1.80 21.53
N SER A 38 23.73 -1.65 20.54
CA SER A 38 23.95 -0.45 19.74
C SER A 38 22.63 0.24 19.39
N PRO A 39 22.57 1.60 19.32
CA PRO A 39 21.35 2.33 18.97
C PRO A 39 20.91 2.17 17.50
N TYR A 40 21.49 1.25 16.76
CA TYR A 40 20.98 0.77 15.48
C TYR A 40 20.16 -0.50 15.75
N TYR A 41 18.91 -0.34 16.16
CA TYR A 41 17.91 -1.38 15.91
C TYR A 41 17.86 -1.57 14.40
N LEU A 42 18.53 -2.59 13.89
CA LEU A 42 18.23 -3.16 12.59
C LEU A 42 16.76 -3.59 12.70
N CYS A 43 15.86 -2.80 12.12
CA CYS A 43 14.47 -3.18 12.05
C CYS A 43 14.42 -4.50 11.28
N VAL A 44 14.06 -5.57 11.98
CA VAL A 44 13.99 -6.90 11.37
C VAL A 44 12.72 -6.91 10.52
N LEU A 45 12.89 -6.99 9.20
CA LEU A 45 11.75 -7.13 8.30
C LEU A 45 10.97 -8.40 8.64
N ARG A 46 9.66 -8.27 8.76
CA ARG A 46 8.74 -9.33 9.13
C ARG A 46 7.68 -9.58 8.07
N ALA A 47 7.38 -8.59 7.23
CA ALA A 47 6.31 -8.69 6.25
C ALA A 47 6.68 -8.09 4.90
N VAL A 48 6.12 -8.68 3.83
CA VAL A 48 6.14 -8.12 2.48
C VAL A 48 4.69 -7.93 2.02
N PHE A 49 4.35 -6.69 1.69
CA PHE A 49 3.05 -6.29 1.21
C PHE A 49 3.09 -6.09 -0.30
N PHE A 50 2.12 -6.62 -1.00
CA PHE A 50 2.01 -6.51 -2.46
C PHE A 50 0.69 -5.85 -2.84
N ASP A 51 0.73 -4.90 -3.78
CA ASP A 51 -0.45 -4.64 -4.58
C ASP A 51 -0.77 -5.84 -5.47
N PHE A 52 -1.99 -5.94 -5.94
CA PHE A 52 -2.43 -7.03 -6.81
C PHE A 52 -2.43 -6.61 -8.29
N GLY A 53 -3.16 -5.56 -8.63
CA GLY A 53 -3.23 -5.02 -9.99
C GLY A 53 -1.94 -4.28 -10.38
N GLY A 54 -1.36 -4.58 -11.54
CA GLY A 54 -0.10 -3.96 -11.95
C GLY A 54 1.15 -4.56 -11.29
N VAL A 55 1.01 -5.39 -10.25
CA VAL A 55 2.10 -6.08 -9.54
C VAL A 55 2.02 -7.58 -9.74
N ILE A 56 1.03 -8.24 -9.17
CA ILE A 56 0.80 -9.70 -9.36
C ILE A 56 0.09 -9.95 -10.70
N LEU A 57 -0.83 -9.08 -11.08
CA LEU A 57 -1.43 -9.04 -12.41
C LEU A 57 -0.70 -8.04 -13.32
N SER A 58 -0.89 -8.18 -14.63
CA SER A 58 -0.53 -7.12 -15.57
C SER A 58 -1.29 -5.83 -15.26
N SER A 59 -0.70 -4.68 -15.64
CA SER A 59 -1.33 -3.40 -15.37
C SER A 59 -2.55 -3.19 -16.28
N PRO A 60 -3.68 -2.70 -15.76
CA PRO A 60 -4.84 -2.35 -16.59
C PRO A 60 -4.54 -1.20 -17.59
N PHE A 61 -3.45 -0.48 -17.37
CA PHE A 61 -3.08 0.64 -18.24
C PHE A 61 -2.76 0.24 -19.67
N ASP A 62 -2.27 -0.97 -19.90
CA ASP A 62 -2.04 -1.46 -21.27
C ASP A 62 -3.36 -1.69 -21.99
N ALA A 63 -4.36 -2.22 -21.31
CA ALA A 63 -5.72 -2.37 -21.83
C ALA A 63 -6.39 -1.01 -22.08
N PHE A 64 -6.21 -0.04 -21.16
CA PHE A 64 -6.70 1.33 -21.37
C PHE A 64 -6.06 2.00 -22.59
N ASN A 65 -4.73 1.89 -22.74
CA ASN A 65 -4.03 2.44 -23.89
C ASN A 65 -4.46 1.78 -25.21
N HIS A 66 -4.80 0.48 -25.19
CA HIS A 66 -5.33 -0.22 -26.37
C HIS A 66 -6.73 0.29 -26.72
N TYR A 67 -7.63 0.32 -25.75
CA TYR A 67 -8.99 0.86 -25.90
C TYR A 67 -8.99 2.30 -26.45
N GLU A 68 -8.14 3.17 -25.88
CA GLU A 68 -8.01 4.57 -26.33
C GLU A 68 -7.63 4.65 -27.82
N ARG A 69 -6.69 3.82 -28.27
CA ARG A 69 -6.27 3.79 -29.69
C ARG A 69 -7.38 3.30 -30.61
N GLU A 70 -8.09 2.24 -30.21
CA GLU A 70 -9.18 1.66 -31.01
C GLU A 70 -10.37 2.62 -31.16
N HIS A 71 -10.64 3.42 -30.12
CA HIS A 71 -11.77 4.36 -30.11
C HIS A 71 -11.37 5.79 -30.50
N GLY A 72 -10.12 6.01 -30.95
CA GLY A 72 -9.64 7.34 -31.35
C GLY A 72 -9.63 8.38 -30.24
N LEU A 73 -9.47 7.94 -28.99
CA LEU A 73 -9.39 8.80 -27.81
C LEU A 73 -7.97 9.39 -27.65
N PRO A 74 -7.83 10.54 -26.97
CA PRO A 74 -6.52 11.05 -26.60
C PRO A 74 -5.75 10.03 -25.76
N LEU A 75 -4.42 9.98 -25.93
CA LEU A 75 -3.56 9.12 -25.12
C LEU A 75 -3.66 9.47 -23.62
N ASN A 76 -3.80 8.46 -22.78
CA ASN A 76 -4.01 8.57 -21.33
C ASN A 76 -5.33 9.26 -20.95
N PHE A 77 -6.33 9.27 -21.80
CA PHE A 77 -7.61 9.92 -21.54
C PHE A 77 -8.30 9.31 -20.31
N ILE A 78 -8.40 7.98 -20.22
CA ILE A 78 -9.01 7.26 -19.10
C ILE A 78 -8.29 7.60 -17.77
N ARG A 79 -6.95 7.66 -17.82
CA ARG A 79 -6.15 8.09 -16.64
C ARG A 79 -6.43 9.54 -16.27
N SER A 80 -6.63 10.40 -17.25
CA SER A 80 -6.96 11.82 -17.02
C SER A 80 -8.31 11.95 -16.32
N VAL A 81 -9.32 11.19 -16.72
CA VAL A 81 -10.62 11.12 -16.03
C VAL A 81 -10.42 10.69 -14.58
N ASN A 82 -9.69 9.60 -14.34
CA ASN A 82 -9.44 9.07 -12.99
C ASN A 82 -8.59 10.01 -12.11
N SER A 83 -7.84 10.94 -12.68
CA SER A 83 -7.02 11.90 -11.94
C SER A 83 -7.80 13.13 -11.45
N VAL A 84 -8.92 13.45 -12.08
CA VAL A 84 -9.79 14.54 -11.65
C VAL A 84 -10.52 14.13 -10.38
N ASN A 85 -10.45 14.99 -9.36
CA ASN A 85 -11.11 14.74 -8.05
C ASN A 85 -10.89 13.30 -7.51
N HIS A 86 -9.65 12.83 -7.58
CA HIS A 86 -9.24 11.43 -7.36
C HIS A 86 -9.65 10.84 -6.00
N GLN A 87 -10.15 11.66 -5.06
CA GLN A 87 -10.66 11.21 -3.77
C GLN A 87 -12.17 10.91 -3.79
N GLU A 88 -12.93 11.58 -4.68
CA GLU A 88 -14.40 11.53 -4.70
C GLU A 88 -15.00 11.21 -6.07
N ASN A 89 -14.19 10.95 -7.09
CA ASN A 89 -14.67 10.58 -8.41
C ASN A 89 -15.33 9.18 -8.41
N ALA A 90 -15.93 8.81 -9.53
CA ALA A 90 -16.61 7.52 -9.71
C ALA A 90 -15.70 6.35 -9.30
N TRP A 91 -14.43 6.41 -9.72
CA TRP A 91 -13.45 5.36 -9.43
C TRP A 91 -13.18 5.19 -7.93
N ALA A 92 -12.89 6.28 -7.22
CA ALA A 92 -12.64 6.26 -5.78
C ALA A 92 -13.85 5.74 -5.00
N ARG A 93 -15.05 6.16 -5.38
CA ARG A 93 -16.30 5.73 -4.75
C ARG A 93 -16.58 4.24 -5.00
N LEU A 94 -16.30 3.75 -6.20
CA LEU A 94 -16.46 2.34 -6.53
C LEU A 94 -15.48 1.46 -5.72
N GLU A 95 -14.21 1.85 -5.61
CA GLU A 95 -13.20 1.12 -4.85
C GLU A 95 -13.47 1.07 -3.33
N ARG A 96 -14.20 2.06 -2.79
CA ARG A 96 -14.70 2.01 -1.40
C ARG A 96 -16.04 1.31 -1.25
N SER A 97 -16.65 0.88 -2.36
CA SER A 97 -18.03 0.33 -2.40
C SER A 97 -19.13 1.33 -2.00
N ASP A 98 -18.85 2.63 -2.14
CA ASP A 98 -19.84 3.69 -1.94
C ASP A 98 -20.90 3.72 -3.04
N ILE A 99 -20.60 3.15 -4.20
CA ILE A 99 -21.49 3.01 -5.35
C ILE A 99 -21.42 1.61 -5.94
N SER A 100 -22.49 1.18 -6.59
CA SER A 100 -22.53 -0.08 -7.34
C SER A 100 -21.85 0.06 -8.71
N PRO A 101 -21.47 -1.07 -9.38
CA PRO A 101 -20.98 -1.04 -10.76
C PRO A 101 -21.93 -0.35 -11.75
N ALA A 102 -23.25 -0.50 -11.58
CA ALA A 102 -24.22 0.19 -12.42
C ALA A 102 -24.23 1.71 -12.21
N GLN A 103 -24.08 2.17 -10.97
CA GLN A 103 -23.94 3.60 -10.68
C GLN A 103 -22.59 4.15 -11.19
N PHE A 104 -21.52 3.33 -11.12
CA PHE A 104 -20.24 3.69 -11.70
C PHE A 104 -20.34 3.91 -13.21
N ASP A 105 -21.05 3.04 -13.93
CA ASP A 105 -21.27 3.16 -15.36
C ASP A 105 -21.79 4.56 -15.73
N ASP A 106 -22.86 4.99 -15.08
CA ASP A 106 -23.48 6.29 -15.33
C ASP A 106 -22.57 7.47 -14.93
N ILE A 107 -21.96 7.41 -13.73
CA ILE A 107 -21.17 8.52 -13.21
C ILE A 107 -19.87 8.68 -14.00
N PHE A 108 -19.16 7.59 -14.30
CA PHE A 108 -17.94 7.63 -15.09
C PHE A 108 -18.21 8.16 -16.50
N ALA A 109 -19.36 7.78 -17.11
CA ALA A 109 -19.76 8.30 -18.41
C ALA A 109 -19.94 9.83 -18.39
N LEU A 110 -20.48 10.40 -17.30
CA LEU A 110 -20.61 11.86 -17.14
C LEU A 110 -19.26 12.53 -16.88
N GLU A 111 -18.40 11.92 -16.06
CA GLU A 111 -17.05 12.45 -15.78
C GLU A 111 -16.18 12.47 -17.05
N SER A 112 -16.24 11.41 -17.87
CA SER A 112 -15.51 11.34 -19.13
C SER A 112 -16.07 12.31 -20.17
N GLU A 113 -17.38 12.48 -20.24
CA GLU A 113 -18.05 13.45 -21.12
C GLU A 113 -17.63 14.89 -20.79
N ALA A 114 -17.48 15.23 -19.51
CA ALA A 114 -17.01 16.53 -19.07
C ALA A 114 -15.58 16.87 -19.54
N LEU A 115 -14.79 15.84 -19.89
CA LEU A 115 -13.44 15.98 -20.48
C LEU A 115 -13.45 15.82 -22.01
N GLY A 116 -14.62 15.71 -22.65
CA GLY A 116 -14.78 15.78 -24.09
C GLY A 116 -15.14 14.46 -24.78
N HIS A 117 -15.11 13.32 -24.10
CA HIS A 117 -15.47 12.02 -24.68
C HIS A 117 -16.29 11.19 -23.69
N ARG A 118 -17.52 10.85 -24.05
CA ARG A 118 -18.37 9.99 -23.23
C ARG A 118 -17.96 8.53 -23.39
N ILE A 119 -17.58 7.88 -22.29
CA ILE A 119 -17.21 6.46 -22.24
C ILE A 119 -18.08 5.77 -21.19
N PRO A 120 -18.82 4.70 -21.53
CA PRO A 120 -19.52 3.91 -20.54
C PRO A 120 -18.56 3.31 -19.51
N GLY A 121 -18.85 3.46 -18.21
CA GLY A 121 -18.01 2.91 -17.16
C GLY A 121 -17.94 1.39 -17.20
N ALA A 122 -19.01 0.73 -17.65
CA ALA A 122 -19.04 -0.72 -17.83
C ALA A 122 -17.96 -1.24 -18.80
N GLU A 123 -17.65 -0.49 -19.87
CA GLU A 123 -16.57 -0.84 -20.80
C GLU A 123 -15.20 -0.77 -20.10
N ILE A 124 -15.00 0.22 -19.24
CA ILE A 124 -13.76 0.36 -18.48
C ILE A 124 -13.59 -0.75 -17.44
N LEU A 125 -14.66 -1.14 -16.76
CA LEU A 125 -14.63 -2.27 -15.85
C LEU A 125 -14.28 -3.58 -16.54
N ALA A 126 -14.73 -3.76 -17.78
CA ALA A 126 -14.39 -4.93 -18.58
C ALA A 126 -12.89 -5.02 -18.93
N LEU A 127 -12.15 -3.90 -18.90
CA LEU A 127 -10.72 -3.85 -19.17
C LEU A 127 -9.84 -4.22 -17.96
N LEU A 128 -10.42 -4.37 -16.77
CA LEU A 128 -9.66 -4.64 -15.54
C LEU A 128 -9.13 -6.07 -15.44
N HIS A 129 -9.33 -6.88 -16.45
CA HIS A 129 -8.89 -8.25 -16.51
C HIS A 129 -7.38 -8.32 -16.83
N GLY A 130 -6.52 -8.23 -15.82
CA GLY A 130 -5.09 -8.43 -15.96
C GLY A 130 -4.71 -9.92 -16.09
N GLU A 131 -3.54 -10.23 -16.63
CA GLU A 131 -2.96 -11.58 -16.66
C GLU A 131 -2.02 -11.76 -15.48
N LEU A 132 -2.00 -12.96 -14.89
CA LEU A 132 -1.05 -13.30 -13.84
C LEU A 132 0.39 -13.23 -14.36
N ARG A 133 1.28 -12.69 -13.55
CA ARG A 133 2.73 -12.67 -13.80
C ARG A 133 3.38 -13.87 -13.10
N PRO A 134 3.75 -14.95 -13.84
CA PRO A 134 4.20 -16.20 -13.21
C PRO A 134 5.43 -16.02 -12.30
N VAL A 135 6.34 -15.12 -12.67
CA VAL A 135 7.55 -14.82 -11.87
C VAL A 135 7.20 -14.17 -10.52
N MET A 136 6.16 -13.33 -10.47
CA MET A 136 5.69 -12.73 -9.22
C MET A 136 5.00 -13.78 -8.35
N VAL A 137 4.20 -14.66 -8.94
CA VAL A 137 3.54 -15.75 -8.22
C VAL A 137 4.56 -16.70 -7.61
N HIS A 138 5.62 -17.05 -8.36
CA HIS A 138 6.73 -17.86 -7.84
C HIS A 138 7.44 -17.19 -6.66
N ALA A 139 7.69 -15.89 -6.75
CA ALA A 139 8.30 -15.12 -5.65
C ALA A 139 7.47 -15.18 -4.36
N LEU A 140 6.12 -15.18 -4.44
CA LEU A 140 5.27 -15.36 -3.26
C LEU A 140 5.56 -16.70 -2.56
N ASP A 141 5.71 -17.79 -3.33
CA ASP A 141 5.99 -19.12 -2.77
C ASP A 141 7.35 -19.15 -2.06
N VAL A 142 8.38 -18.52 -2.63
CA VAL A 142 9.73 -18.42 -2.02
C VAL A 142 9.70 -17.58 -0.74
N ILE A 143 9.04 -16.44 -0.77
CA ILE A 143 8.93 -15.54 0.39
C ILE A 143 8.15 -16.23 1.52
N LYS A 144 7.06 -16.87 1.21
CA LYS A 144 6.27 -17.63 2.20
C LYS A 144 7.10 -18.75 2.85
N ALA A 145 7.91 -19.47 2.08
CA ALA A 145 8.79 -20.51 2.59
C ALA A 145 9.89 -19.98 3.51
N SER A 146 10.27 -18.71 3.43
CA SER A 146 11.24 -18.06 4.31
C SER A 146 10.67 -17.71 5.69
N GLY A 147 9.34 -17.76 5.86
CA GLY A 147 8.65 -17.40 7.10
C GLY A 147 8.29 -15.91 7.23
N LEU A 148 8.53 -15.11 6.18
CA LEU A 148 8.02 -13.74 6.12
C LEU A 148 6.50 -13.76 5.88
N ILE A 149 5.81 -12.81 6.51
CA ILE A 149 4.36 -12.62 6.34
C ILE A 149 4.10 -12.00 4.97
N LEU A 150 3.14 -12.56 4.24
CA LEU A 150 2.67 -12.01 2.97
C LEU A 150 1.30 -11.37 3.13
N ALA A 151 1.16 -10.10 2.75
CA ALA A 151 -0.16 -9.47 2.67
C ALA A 151 -0.40 -8.87 1.28
N CYS A 152 -1.62 -9.03 0.79
CA CYS A 152 -2.11 -8.38 -0.42
C CYS A 152 -2.89 -7.12 -0.03
N LEU A 153 -2.52 -5.97 -0.59
CA LEU A 153 -3.14 -4.68 -0.37
C LEU A 153 -3.74 -4.19 -1.70
N THR A 154 -5.02 -4.39 -1.91
CA THR A 154 -5.64 -4.11 -3.21
C THR A 154 -6.81 -3.14 -3.12
N ASN A 155 -6.80 -2.16 -4.03
CA ASN A 155 -7.97 -1.37 -4.34
C ASN A 155 -8.83 -2.16 -5.33
N ASN A 156 -9.72 -2.98 -4.81
CA ASN A 156 -10.57 -3.80 -5.65
C ASN A 156 -12.01 -3.30 -5.67
N VAL A 157 -12.71 -3.69 -6.70
CA VAL A 157 -14.15 -3.49 -6.83
C VAL A 157 -14.82 -4.80 -6.40
N LEU A 158 -15.86 -4.72 -5.55
CA LEU A 158 -16.77 -5.84 -5.34
C LEU A 158 -17.49 -6.11 -6.67
N THR A 159 -16.87 -6.90 -7.54
CA THR A 159 -17.63 -7.61 -8.55
C THR A 159 -18.50 -8.60 -7.80
N GLN A 160 -19.83 -8.47 -7.93
CA GLN A 160 -20.72 -9.52 -7.44
C GLN A 160 -20.12 -10.86 -7.89
N GLN A 161 -19.94 -11.78 -6.95
CA GLN A 161 -19.49 -13.14 -7.29
C GLN A 161 -20.59 -13.81 -8.14
N VAL A 162 -20.72 -13.36 -9.38
CA VAL A 162 -21.45 -14.11 -10.38
C VAL A 162 -20.60 -15.35 -10.60
N VAL A 163 -21.13 -16.50 -10.20
CA VAL A 163 -20.52 -17.78 -10.53
C VAL A 163 -20.39 -17.78 -12.05
N ALA A 164 -19.14 -17.71 -12.53
CA ALA A 164 -18.89 -17.65 -13.95
C ALA A 164 -19.51 -18.87 -14.60
N THR A 165 -20.44 -18.64 -15.52
CA THR A 165 -21.09 -19.71 -16.28
C THR A 165 -20.17 -20.23 -17.37
N ASP A 166 -19.30 -19.37 -17.88
CA ASP A 166 -18.27 -19.74 -18.86
C ASP A 166 -17.13 -20.55 -18.19
N PRO A 167 -16.75 -21.71 -18.75
CA PRO A 167 -15.68 -22.54 -18.24
C PRO A 167 -14.31 -21.84 -18.17
N ILE A 168 -13.99 -20.98 -19.13
CA ILE A 168 -12.72 -20.24 -19.19
C ILE A 168 -12.65 -19.23 -18.05
N GLU A 169 -13.69 -18.46 -17.86
CA GLU A 169 -13.76 -17.47 -16.79
C GLU A 169 -13.75 -18.16 -15.40
N ARG A 170 -14.37 -19.32 -15.29
CA ARG A 170 -14.34 -20.13 -14.06
C ARG A 170 -12.93 -20.60 -13.73
N ALA A 171 -12.20 -21.12 -14.72
CA ALA A 171 -10.82 -21.56 -14.56
C ALA A 171 -9.94 -20.40 -14.10
N ARG A 172 -10.10 -19.23 -14.71
CA ARG A 172 -9.40 -18.01 -14.33
C ARG A 172 -9.71 -17.56 -12.90
N GLN A 173 -10.99 -17.57 -12.49
CA GLN A 173 -11.38 -17.24 -11.10
C GLN A 173 -10.72 -18.20 -10.11
N GLN A 174 -10.65 -19.49 -10.43
CA GLN A 174 -9.97 -20.49 -9.60
C GLN A 174 -8.47 -20.23 -9.50
N GLU A 175 -7.83 -19.84 -10.58
CA GLU A 175 -6.41 -19.49 -10.60
C GLU A 175 -6.12 -18.25 -9.74
N LEU A 176 -6.92 -17.20 -9.87
CA LEU A 176 -6.80 -15.99 -9.05
C LEU A 176 -7.00 -16.31 -7.55
N GLN A 177 -7.99 -17.13 -7.21
CA GLN A 177 -8.23 -17.55 -5.83
C GLN A 177 -7.05 -18.37 -5.28
N ALA A 178 -6.45 -19.25 -6.10
CA ALA A 178 -5.28 -20.02 -5.71
C ALA A 178 -4.06 -19.12 -5.45
N VAL A 179 -3.91 -18.01 -6.18
CA VAL A 179 -2.87 -17.01 -5.91
C VAL A 179 -3.16 -16.23 -4.64
N LEU A 180 -4.40 -15.77 -4.45
CA LEU A 180 -4.80 -15.06 -3.23
C LEU A 180 -4.64 -15.90 -1.96
N ALA A 181 -4.84 -17.22 -2.05
CA ALA A 181 -4.64 -18.15 -0.94
C ALA A 181 -3.17 -18.29 -0.47
N ARG A 182 -2.19 -17.78 -1.24
CA ARG A 182 -0.79 -17.71 -0.83
C ARG A 182 -0.54 -16.65 0.23
N PHE A 183 -1.34 -15.59 0.25
CA PHE A 183 -1.22 -14.51 1.22
C PHE A 183 -1.76 -14.92 2.60
N ASP A 184 -1.11 -14.44 3.65
CA ASP A 184 -1.57 -14.61 5.03
C ASP A 184 -2.73 -13.67 5.36
N ALA A 185 -2.79 -12.53 4.65
CA ALA A 185 -3.91 -11.59 4.71
C ALA A 185 -4.16 -10.94 3.34
N VAL A 186 -5.44 -10.67 3.04
CA VAL A 186 -5.86 -9.89 1.87
C VAL A 186 -6.71 -8.74 2.35
N ILE A 187 -6.19 -7.53 2.19
CA ILE A 187 -6.83 -6.26 2.55
C ILE A 187 -7.43 -5.66 1.28
N GLU A 188 -8.75 -5.66 1.21
CA GLU A 188 -9.53 -5.20 0.06
C GLU A 188 -10.25 -3.90 0.40
N SER A 189 -10.04 -2.84 -0.38
CA SER A 189 -10.65 -1.53 -0.16
C SER A 189 -12.17 -1.60 -0.05
N SER A 190 -12.79 -2.43 -0.88
CA SER A 190 -14.22 -2.65 -0.90
C SER A 190 -14.80 -3.31 0.36
N LYS A 191 -13.95 -4.00 1.14
CA LYS A 191 -14.36 -4.64 2.41
C LYS A 191 -14.10 -3.76 3.62
N VAL A 192 -13.04 -2.94 3.58
CA VAL A 192 -12.63 -2.10 4.72
C VAL A 192 -13.16 -0.67 4.64
N GLY A 193 -13.73 -0.25 3.49
CA GLY A 193 -14.35 1.06 3.30
C GLY A 193 -13.36 2.23 3.17
N VAL A 194 -12.07 1.94 3.11
CA VAL A 194 -10.98 2.87 2.84
C VAL A 194 -10.06 2.28 1.77
N ARG A 195 -9.29 3.12 1.07
CA ARG A 195 -8.48 2.69 -0.07
C ARG A 195 -7.08 3.30 -0.05
N LYS A 196 -6.14 2.72 -0.79
CA LYS A 196 -4.89 3.40 -1.11
C LYS A 196 -5.20 4.67 -1.95
N PRO A 197 -4.60 5.83 -1.68
CA PRO A 197 -3.47 6.09 -0.79
C PRO A 197 -3.85 6.59 0.62
N GLU A 198 -5.03 6.32 1.14
CA GLU A 198 -5.44 6.76 2.47
C GLU A 198 -4.58 6.08 3.55
N PRO A 199 -3.95 6.81 4.50
CA PRO A 199 -3.08 6.22 5.52
C PRO A 199 -3.75 5.11 6.33
N ARG A 200 -5.05 5.26 6.61
CA ARG A 200 -5.81 4.26 7.37
C ARG A 200 -5.81 2.87 6.73
N PHE A 201 -5.72 2.78 5.40
CA PHE A 201 -5.65 1.51 4.69
C PHE A 201 -4.38 0.71 5.06
N TYR A 202 -3.24 1.38 5.17
CA TYR A 202 -1.96 0.76 5.55
C TYR A 202 -1.91 0.43 7.05
N GLU A 203 -2.52 1.26 7.90
CA GLU A 203 -2.68 0.96 9.32
C GLU A 203 -3.45 -0.34 9.53
N ILE A 204 -4.61 -0.50 8.84
CA ILE A 204 -5.41 -1.73 8.88
C ILE A 204 -4.58 -2.93 8.41
N ALA A 205 -3.75 -2.78 7.38
CA ALA A 205 -2.89 -3.86 6.91
C ALA A 205 -1.89 -4.29 8.00
N CYS A 206 -1.18 -3.33 8.62
CA CYS A 206 -0.25 -3.60 9.71
C CYS A 206 -0.95 -4.22 10.93
N GLU A 207 -2.09 -3.67 11.35
CA GLU A 207 -2.90 -4.19 12.45
C GLU A 207 -3.35 -5.63 12.19
N THR A 208 -3.77 -5.95 10.95
CA THR A 208 -4.28 -7.29 10.58
C THR A 208 -3.21 -8.36 10.72
N VAL A 209 -1.97 -8.06 10.35
CA VAL A 209 -0.87 -9.04 10.39
C VAL A 209 0.05 -8.89 11.61
N GLY A 210 -0.18 -7.90 12.47
CA GLY A 210 0.53 -7.72 13.74
C GLY A 210 1.99 -7.27 13.57
N VAL A 211 2.23 -6.29 12.66
CA VAL A 211 3.56 -5.72 12.39
C VAL A 211 3.53 -4.20 12.50
N GLN A 212 4.72 -3.58 12.66
CA GLN A 212 4.88 -2.14 12.56
C GLN A 212 5.22 -1.75 11.11
N PRO A 213 4.92 -0.51 10.68
CA PRO A 213 5.23 -0.08 9.31
C PRO A 213 6.71 -0.23 8.94
N ASP A 214 7.65 0.05 9.85
CA ASP A 214 9.09 -0.06 9.64
C ASP A 214 9.59 -1.52 9.57
N GLU A 215 8.74 -2.50 9.90
CA GLU A 215 8.98 -3.93 9.71
C GLU A 215 8.51 -4.45 8.33
N CYS A 216 8.02 -3.56 7.44
CA CYS A 216 7.38 -3.94 6.19
C CYS A 216 8.10 -3.42 4.96
N VAL A 217 8.09 -4.23 3.88
CA VAL A 217 8.34 -3.78 2.51
C VAL A 217 7.02 -3.78 1.74
N PHE A 218 6.71 -2.70 1.02
CA PHE A 218 5.50 -2.59 0.20
C PHE A 218 5.83 -2.36 -1.26
N LEU A 219 5.25 -3.19 -2.15
CA LEU A 219 5.41 -3.14 -3.61
C LEU A 219 4.10 -2.67 -4.26
N ASP A 220 4.16 -1.61 -5.08
CA ASP A 220 3.01 -1.06 -5.80
C ASP A 220 3.51 -0.39 -7.10
N ASP A 221 2.72 -0.43 -8.18
CA ASP A 221 3.07 0.21 -9.46
C ASP A 221 2.75 1.71 -9.49
N LEU A 222 1.96 2.21 -8.53
CA LEU A 222 1.56 3.61 -8.43
C LEU A 222 2.31 4.36 -7.34
N GLY A 223 3.15 5.33 -7.72
CA GLY A 223 3.89 6.16 -6.78
C GLY A 223 3.01 6.93 -5.78
N ILE A 224 1.75 7.23 -6.14
CA ILE A 224 0.80 7.86 -5.23
C ILE A 224 0.46 6.96 -4.04
N ASN A 225 0.43 5.64 -4.22
CA ASN A 225 0.18 4.67 -3.17
C ASN A 225 1.41 4.46 -2.28
N LEU A 226 2.62 4.50 -2.86
CA LEU A 226 3.87 4.30 -2.12
C LEU A 226 4.19 5.46 -1.17
N LYS A 227 3.80 6.68 -1.53
CA LYS A 227 4.16 7.89 -0.77
C LYS A 227 3.68 7.86 0.68
N PRO A 228 2.39 7.60 1.01
CA PRO A 228 1.96 7.52 2.40
C PRO A 228 2.56 6.32 3.14
N ALA A 229 2.75 5.18 2.50
CA ALA A 229 3.41 4.02 3.10
C ALA A 229 4.86 4.35 3.53
N ALA A 230 5.62 5.03 2.67
CA ALA A 230 6.97 5.49 3.01
C ALA A 230 6.96 6.53 4.14
N GLN A 231 5.98 7.43 4.20
CA GLN A 231 5.83 8.40 5.29
C GLN A 231 5.52 7.73 6.63
N MET A 232 4.90 6.57 6.62
CA MET A 232 4.65 5.75 7.81
C MET A 232 5.89 4.93 8.25
N GLY A 233 6.94 4.87 7.44
CA GLY A 233 8.18 4.15 7.73
C GLY A 233 8.37 2.85 6.97
N MET A 234 7.45 2.44 6.09
CA MET A 234 7.63 1.25 5.25
C MET A 234 8.76 1.44 4.24
N ILE A 235 9.51 0.40 3.96
CA ILE A 235 10.36 0.34 2.77
C ILE A 235 9.43 0.18 1.57
N THR A 236 9.61 0.97 0.51
CA THR A 236 8.72 0.94 -0.65
C THR A 236 9.48 0.65 -1.92
N ILE A 237 8.92 -0.21 -2.78
CA ILE A 237 9.43 -0.54 -4.10
C ILE A 237 8.39 -0.16 -5.15
N LYS A 238 8.77 0.74 -6.07
CA LYS A 238 7.93 1.03 -7.21
C LYS A 238 8.13 -0.03 -8.29
N VAL A 239 7.08 -0.78 -8.58
CA VAL A 239 7.11 -1.81 -9.61
C VAL A 239 6.98 -1.18 -10.99
N ALA A 240 8.07 -1.16 -11.75
CA ALA A 240 8.08 -0.81 -13.17
C ALA A 240 8.07 -2.08 -14.04
N THR A 241 8.89 -3.07 -13.67
CA THR A 241 8.87 -4.43 -14.23
C THR A 241 9.00 -5.46 -13.12
N SER A 242 8.59 -6.69 -13.37
CA SER A 242 8.73 -7.78 -12.40
C SER A 242 10.19 -8.04 -12.02
N GLU A 243 11.07 -8.02 -13.01
CA GLU A 243 12.50 -8.30 -12.85
C GLU A 243 13.17 -7.26 -11.95
N GLN A 244 12.91 -5.96 -12.21
CA GLN A 244 13.43 -4.87 -11.39
C GLN A 244 12.92 -5.00 -9.94
N ALA A 245 11.61 -5.17 -9.75
CA ALA A 245 11.00 -5.22 -8.43
C ALA A 245 11.50 -6.42 -7.61
N LEU A 246 11.61 -7.59 -8.23
CA LEU A 246 12.13 -8.80 -7.57
C LEU A 246 13.62 -8.67 -7.26
N SER A 247 14.42 -8.02 -8.13
CA SER A 247 15.84 -7.77 -7.87
C SER A 247 16.03 -6.84 -6.66
N GLU A 248 15.24 -5.76 -6.55
CA GLU A 248 15.29 -4.86 -5.41
C GLU A 248 14.82 -5.55 -4.12
N LEU A 249 13.69 -6.28 -4.19
CA LEU A 249 13.15 -7.00 -3.05
C LEU A 249 14.13 -8.05 -2.54
N ALA A 250 14.76 -8.83 -3.44
CA ALA A 250 15.73 -9.86 -3.10
C ALA A 250 16.90 -9.33 -2.27
N GLN A 251 17.39 -8.13 -2.60
CA GLN A 251 18.45 -7.45 -1.85
C GLN A 251 17.98 -7.01 -0.45
N ILE A 252 16.75 -6.50 -0.34
CA ILE A 252 16.18 -6.00 0.91
C ILE A 252 15.94 -7.14 1.90
N ILE A 253 15.35 -8.24 1.44
CA ILE A 253 14.99 -9.39 2.30
C ILE A 253 16.08 -10.47 2.34
N ASN A 254 17.17 -10.28 1.60
CA ASN A 254 18.29 -11.22 1.47
C ASN A 254 17.85 -12.66 1.08
N LEU A 255 17.00 -12.75 0.06
CA LEU A 255 16.51 -14.02 -0.52
C LEU A 255 16.72 -14.02 -2.04
N ASP A 256 17.05 -15.17 -2.62
CA ASP A 256 17.03 -15.35 -4.07
C ASP A 256 15.59 -15.59 -4.55
N LEU A 257 15.03 -14.65 -5.28
CA LEU A 257 13.67 -14.69 -5.83
C LEU A 257 13.65 -15.06 -7.33
N THR A 258 14.81 -15.32 -7.94
CA THR A 258 14.94 -15.44 -9.40
C THR A 258 15.02 -16.89 -9.88
N THR A 259 15.33 -17.83 -9.02
CA THR A 259 15.48 -19.25 -9.40
C THR A 259 14.13 -19.94 -9.46
N GLN A 260 13.62 -20.16 -10.68
CA GLN A 260 12.68 -21.25 -10.90
C GLN A 260 13.49 -22.56 -10.78
N ASN A 261 13.30 -23.31 -9.69
CA ASN A 261 13.77 -24.70 -9.66
C ASN A 261 13.01 -25.46 -10.75
N ASN A 262 13.73 -25.82 -11.82
CA ASN A 262 13.26 -26.72 -12.88
C ASN A 262 12.87 -28.09 -12.32
#